data_ef9406b6cee5264a688684d13434392b
#
_entry.id   ef9406b6cee5264a688684d13434392b
#
_cell.length_a   1.000
_cell.length_b   1.000
_cell.length_c   1.000
_cell.angle_alpha   90.00
_cell.angle_beta   90.00
_cell.angle_gamma   90.00
#
_symmetry.space_group_name_H-M   'P 1'
#
loop_
_entity.id
_entity.type
_entity.pdbx_description
1 polymer ?
#
loop_
_entity_poly.entity_id
_entity_poly.type
_entity_poly.pdbx_seq_one_letter_code
_entity_poly.pdbx_strand_id
1 'polypeptide(L)'
;MEQSASPAIAPPRLPPESGAPAGSAVLVPEGEIEGLSFRGVALPSEDCSRLSVQGCRFSGCRLGGAVFRGSRFTDVLFRNCDLSVADLQGASFFRVRFEECKIAGAGFAEATLQHVVFGHCKGEFVNFSRSRLRSVRFAGAQLRGGFFDGCRFERVVFSQCGLVTADFSGTRLAGISFADSDIRGIRLREVV
;
A
#
# COMPACT_ATOMS: atom_id res chain seq x y z
N MET A 1 2.81 -11.64 29.61
CA MET A 1 2.75 -10.70 28.47
C MET A 1 3.44 -11.37 27.30
N GLU A 2 2.68 -12.08 26.47
CA GLU A 2 3.22 -12.62 25.23
C GLU A 2 3.57 -11.46 24.30
N GLN A 3 4.87 -11.31 24.02
CA GLN A 3 5.32 -10.46 22.94
C GLN A 3 4.73 -11.05 21.65
N SER A 4 3.65 -10.44 21.14
CA SER A 4 3.09 -10.77 19.83
C SER A 4 4.22 -10.64 18.80
N ALA A 5 4.76 -11.78 18.37
CA ALA A 5 5.80 -11.81 17.35
C ALA A 5 5.29 -11.07 16.11
N SER A 6 6.09 -10.12 15.63
CA SER A 6 5.76 -9.43 14.36
C SER A 6 5.40 -10.44 13.27
N PRO A 7 4.32 -10.21 12.53
CA PRO A 7 3.92 -11.16 11.50
C PRO A 7 5.05 -11.41 10.51
N ALA A 8 5.27 -12.66 10.17
CA ALA A 8 6.17 -13.01 9.08
C ALA A 8 5.57 -12.51 7.76
N ILE A 9 6.19 -11.49 7.17
CA ILE A 9 5.77 -10.92 5.90
C ILE A 9 6.73 -11.39 4.82
N ALA A 10 6.24 -12.18 3.88
CA ALA A 10 7.03 -12.64 2.76
C ALA A 10 7.45 -11.45 1.87
N PRO A 11 8.75 -11.30 1.57
CA PRO A 11 9.21 -10.25 0.67
C PRO A 11 8.82 -10.53 -0.79
N PRO A 12 8.82 -9.49 -1.65
CA PRO A 12 8.65 -9.67 -3.09
C PRO A 12 9.75 -10.59 -3.68
N ARG A 13 9.38 -11.44 -4.59
CA ARG A 13 10.30 -12.26 -5.39
C ARG A 13 10.62 -11.51 -6.67
N LEU A 14 11.69 -10.74 -6.65
CA LEU A 14 12.06 -9.86 -7.75
C LEU A 14 13.18 -10.49 -8.58
N PRO A 15 13.11 -10.47 -9.91
CA PRO A 15 14.21 -10.88 -10.77
C PRO A 15 15.45 -9.98 -10.54
N PRO A 16 16.65 -10.37 -10.96
CA PRO A 16 17.82 -9.50 -10.93
C PRO A 16 17.54 -8.16 -11.62
N GLU A 17 18.16 -7.09 -11.18
CA GLU A 17 18.13 -5.82 -11.90
C GLU A 17 18.99 -5.93 -13.15
N SER A 18 18.38 -6.19 -14.28
CA SER A 18 19.05 -6.29 -15.57
C SER A 18 18.30 -5.49 -16.64
N GLY A 19 19.04 -4.82 -17.51
CA GLY A 19 18.49 -4.12 -18.66
C GLY A 19 18.19 -2.64 -18.46
N ALA A 20 17.84 -1.98 -19.55
CA ALA A 20 17.40 -0.59 -19.57
C ALA A 20 16.03 -0.44 -18.86
N PRO A 21 15.76 0.70 -18.21
CA PRO A 21 14.45 0.96 -17.60
C PRO A 21 13.34 0.90 -18.66
N ALA A 22 12.21 0.27 -18.32
CA ALA A 22 11.02 0.30 -19.16
C ALA A 22 10.39 1.71 -19.17
N GLY A 23 9.86 2.11 -20.32
CA GLY A 23 9.06 3.34 -20.45
C GLY A 23 7.61 3.15 -20.02
N SER A 24 6.84 4.25 -19.98
CA SER A 24 5.43 4.23 -19.56
C SER A 24 4.49 3.58 -20.58
N ALA A 25 4.89 3.46 -21.83
CA ALA A 25 4.02 2.97 -22.92
C ALA A 25 3.46 1.54 -22.74
N VAL A 26 4.03 0.77 -21.80
CA VAL A 26 3.54 -0.58 -21.46
C VAL A 26 2.52 -0.60 -20.32
N LEU A 27 2.30 0.53 -19.65
CA LEU A 27 1.36 0.68 -18.55
C LEU A 27 -0.01 1.11 -19.10
N VAL A 28 -0.73 0.16 -19.66
CA VAL A 28 -2.03 0.38 -20.30
C VAL A 28 -3.13 -0.39 -19.59
N PRO A 29 -4.40 0.02 -19.72
CA PRO A 29 -5.53 -0.72 -19.11
C PRO A 29 -5.54 -2.19 -19.55
N GLU A 30 -5.88 -3.08 -18.63
CA GLU A 30 -5.98 -4.53 -18.86
C GLU A 30 -4.67 -5.19 -19.36
N GLY A 31 -3.56 -4.44 -19.36
CA GLY A 31 -2.24 -4.96 -19.78
C GLY A 31 -1.64 -5.93 -18.78
N GLU A 32 -0.63 -6.64 -19.22
CA GLU A 32 0.20 -7.52 -18.37
C GLU A 32 1.66 -7.13 -18.51
N ILE A 33 2.33 -6.94 -17.38
CA ILE A 33 3.75 -6.62 -17.35
C ILE A 33 4.47 -7.51 -16.33
N GLU A 34 5.61 -8.06 -16.72
CA GLU A 34 6.39 -8.94 -15.87
C GLU A 34 7.89 -8.62 -15.93
N GLY A 35 8.53 -8.68 -14.77
CA GLY A 35 9.99 -8.61 -14.65
C GLY A 35 10.62 -7.27 -14.99
N LEU A 36 9.84 -6.21 -15.16
CA LEU A 36 10.32 -4.91 -15.63
C LEU A 36 10.77 -3.99 -14.48
N SER A 37 11.70 -3.10 -14.81
CA SER A 37 12.15 -2.03 -13.94
C SER A 37 11.81 -0.67 -14.55
N PHE A 38 11.08 0.15 -13.80
CA PHE A 38 10.69 1.51 -14.17
C PHE A 38 11.48 2.50 -13.32
N ARG A 39 12.14 3.48 -13.94
CA ARG A 39 12.89 4.52 -13.23
C ARG A 39 12.46 5.90 -13.70
N GLY A 40 12.00 6.74 -12.76
CA GLY A 40 11.61 8.12 -13.05
C GLY A 40 10.42 8.28 -14.00
N VAL A 41 9.70 7.20 -14.29
CA VAL A 41 8.51 7.23 -15.18
C VAL A 41 7.44 8.11 -14.59
N ALA A 42 6.73 8.85 -15.43
CA ALA A 42 5.60 9.69 -15.05
C ALA A 42 4.32 9.19 -15.72
N LEU A 43 3.27 9.00 -14.92
CA LEU A 43 1.92 8.60 -15.34
C LEU A 43 0.86 9.47 -14.62
N PRO A 44 0.87 10.79 -14.82
CA PRO A 44 -0.11 11.62 -14.16
C PRO A 44 -1.51 11.36 -14.74
N SER A 45 -2.43 10.95 -13.87
CA SER A 45 -3.87 10.76 -14.19
C SER A 45 -4.17 9.85 -15.37
N GLU A 46 -3.25 8.95 -15.75
CA GLU A 46 -3.52 7.97 -16.80
C GLU A 46 -4.32 6.77 -16.27
N ASP A 47 -5.18 6.23 -17.13
CA ASP A 47 -5.93 5.02 -16.83
C ASP A 47 -5.07 3.78 -17.09
N CYS A 48 -4.76 3.06 -16.00
CA CYS A 48 -4.08 1.78 -16.00
C CYS A 48 -4.92 0.73 -15.24
N SER A 49 -6.26 0.86 -15.32
CA SER A 49 -7.18 -0.03 -14.60
C SER A 49 -7.02 -1.48 -15.07
N ARG A 50 -7.21 -2.41 -14.12
CA ARG A 50 -7.12 -3.86 -14.34
C ARG A 50 -5.78 -4.34 -14.89
N LEU A 51 -4.71 -3.53 -14.73
CA LEU A 51 -3.36 -3.89 -15.09
C LEU A 51 -2.83 -5.04 -14.20
N SER A 52 -2.19 -6.04 -14.80
CA SER A 52 -1.49 -7.11 -14.08
C SER A 52 0.01 -6.82 -14.06
N VAL A 53 0.56 -6.71 -12.86
CA VAL A 53 1.98 -6.36 -12.63
C VAL A 53 2.64 -7.46 -11.82
N GLN A 54 3.65 -8.12 -12.37
CA GLN A 54 4.37 -9.19 -11.69
C GLN A 54 5.89 -8.99 -11.70
N GLY A 55 6.55 -9.18 -10.58
CA GLY A 55 8.01 -9.16 -10.48
C GLY A 55 8.66 -7.82 -10.85
N CYS A 56 7.94 -6.72 -10.74
CA CYS A 56 8.37 -5.41 -11.24
C CYS A 56 8.93 -4.49 -10.15
N ARG A 57 9.79 -3.56 -10.57
CA ARG A 57 10.31 -2.48 -9.72
C ARG A 57 9.92 -1.11 -10.27
N PHE A 58 9.47 -0.25 -9.39
CA PHE A 58 9.21 1.16 -9.66
C PHE A 58 10.11 1.99 -8.73
N SER A 59 10.99 2.80 -9.30
CA SER A 59 11.94 3.62 -8.54
C SER A 59 11.86 5.08 -8.98
N GLY A 60 11.56 6.00 -8.04
CA GLY A 60 11.45 7.42 -8.31
C GLY A 60 10.35 7.79 -9.31
N CYS A 61 9.34 6.93 -9.49
CA CYS A 61 8.26 7.17 -10.45
C CYS A 61 7.23 8.19 -9.91
N ARG A 62 6.66 8.97 -10.83
CA ARG A 62 5.56 9.90 -10.56
C ARG A 62 4.26 9.30 -11.07
N LEU A 63 3.52 8.65 -10.18
CA LEU A 63 2.27 7.93 -10.44
C LEU A 63 1.07 8.65 -9.76
N GLY A 64 1.27 9.92 -9.39
CA GLY A 64 0.24 10.71 -8.71
C GLY A 64 -0.99 10.88 -9.59
N GLY A 65 -2.18 10.58 -9.03
CA GLY A 65 -3.45 10.63 -9.76
C GLY A 65 -3.67 9.52 -10.79
N ALA A 66 -2.70 8.62 -11.02
CA ALA A 66 -2.90 7.49 -11.94
C ALA A 66 -4.00 6.55 -11.44
N VAL A 67 -4.75 5.94 -12.35
CA VAL A 67 -5.88 5.07 -12.05
C VAL A 67 -5.46 3.61 -12.23
N PHE A 68 -5.41 2.86 -11.12
CA PHE A 68 -5.08 1.43 -11.06
C PHE A 68 -6.23 0.60 -10.49
N ARG A 69 -7.47 1.00 -10.75
CA ARG A 69 -8.66 0.30 -10.22
C ARG A 69 -8.66 -1.17 -10.62
N GLY A 70 -8.89 -2.04 -9.63
CA GLY A 70 -8.97 -3.48 -9.86
C GLY A 70 -7.68 -4.13 -10.37
N SER A 71 -6.56 -3.41 -10.37
CA SER A 71 -5.26 -3.94 -10.82
C SER A 71 -4.70 -4.96 -9.85
N ARG A 72 -3.83 -5.82 -10.34
CA ARG A 72 -3.15 -6.85 -9.55
C ARG A 72 -1.65 -6.59 -9.53
N PHE A 73 -1.10 -6.49 -8.33
CA PHE A 73 0.33 -6.34 -8.09
C PHE A 73 0.86 -7.56 -7.33
N THR A 74 1.73 -8.34 -7.95
CA THR A 74 2.36 -9.52 -7.36
C THR A 74 3.87 -9.38 -7.42
N ASP A 75 4.55 -9.54 -6.27
CA ASP A 75 6.01 -9.41 -6.20
C ASP A 75 6.52 -8.06 -6.73
N VAL A 76 6.00 -6.96 -6.20
CA VAL A 76 6.33 -5.61 -6.68
C VAL A 76 7.00 -4.77 -5.59
N LEU A 77 7.99 -3.99 -6.01
CA LEU A 77 8.65 -2.98 -5.17
C LEU A 77 8.39 -1.59 -5.74
N PHE A 78 7.77 -0.73 -4.94
CA PHE A 78 7.74 0.72 -5.15
C PHE A 78 8.74 1.37 -4.18
N ARG A 79 9.73 2.09 -4.70
CA ARG A 79 10.71 2.82 -3.90
C ARG A 79 10.79 4.29 -4.33
N ASN A 80 10.70 5.20 -3.36
CA ASN A 80 10.73 6.65 -3.62
C ASN A 80 9.73 7.13 -4.68
N CYS A 81 8.58 6.45 -4.80
CA CYS A 81 7.55 6.80 -5.77
C CYS A 81 6.52 7.78 -5.19
N ASP A 82 5.98 8.61 -6.06
CA ASP A 82 4.83 9.46 -5.74
C ASP A 82 3.56 8.82 -6.30
N LEU A 83 2.70 8.30 -5.42
CA LEU A 83 1.36 7.77 -5.70
C LEU A 83 0.29 8.62 -5.02
N SER A 84 0.58 9.90 -4.74
CA SER A 84 -0.41 10.79 -4.13
C SER A 84 -1.68 10.85 -4.97
N VAL A 85 -2.84 10.76 -4.31
CA VAL A 85 -4.17 10.72 -4.93
C VAL A 85 -4.35 9.68 -6.04
N ALA A 86 -3.45 8.69 -6.18
CA ALA A 86 -3.65 7.58 -7.11
C ALA A 86 -4.86 6.74 -6.68
N ASP A 87 -5.60 6.23 -7.67
CA ASP A 87 -6.81 5.42 -7.44
C ASP A 87 -6.48 3.93 -7.58
N LEU A 88 -6.41 3.24 -6.45
CA LEU A 88 -6.11 1.81 -6.33
C LEU A 88 -7.33 1.04 -5.77
N GLN A 89 -8.54 1.61 -5.93
CA GLN A 89 -9.76 0.97 -5.43
C GLN A 89 -9.93 -0.44 -5.98
N GLY A 90 -10.22 -1.39 -5.09
CA GLY A 90 -10.42 -2.80 -5.45
C GLY A 90 -9.18 -3.53 -5.94
N ALA A 91 -8.01 -2.89 -5.93
CA ALA A 91 -6.77 -3.53 -6.36
C ALA A 91 -6.33 -4.64 -5.40
N SER A 92 -5.53 -5.58 -5.91
CA SER A 92 -4.98 -6.69 -5.15
C SER A 92 -3.46 -6.60 -5.08
N PHE A 93 -2.92 -6.76 -3.87
CA PHE A 93 -1.48 -6.69 -3.60
C PHE A 93 -1.02 -7.96 -2.91
N PHE A 94 -0.08 -8.68 -3.52
CA PHE A 94 0.52 -9.88 -2.95
C PHE A 94 2.04 -9.80 -2.96
N ARG A 95 2.67 -9.84 -1.78
CA ARG A 95 4.12 -9.65 -1.60
C ARG A 95 4.62 -8.33 -2.23
N VAL A 96 4.05 -7.21 -1.78
CA VAL A 96 4.38 -5.88 -2.30
C VAL A 96 5.05 -5.04 -1.21
N ARG A 97 6.02 -4.23 -1.58
CA ARG A 97 6.63 -3.24 -0.71
C ARG A 97 6.49 -1.84 -1.28
N PHE A 98 6.07 -0.92 -0.42
CA PHE A 98 6.13 0.51 -0.63
C PHE A 98 7.20 1.06 0.33
N GLU A 99 8.32 1.51 -0.19
CA GLU A 99 9.44 2.06 0.58
C GLU A 99 9.61 3.55 0.27
N GLU A 100 9.53 4.39 1.31
CA GLU A 100 9.72 5.85 1.19
C GLU A 100 8.79 6.52 0.17
N CYS A 101 7.62 5.95 -0.05
CA CYS A 101 6.66 6.45 -1.03
C CYS A 101 5.76 7.54 -0.45
N LYS A 102 5.30 8.45 -1.33
CA LYS A 102 4.20 9.36 -1.04
C LYS A 102 2.90 8.70 -1.49
N ILE A 103 1.98 8.51 -0.57
CA ILE A 103 0.66 7.93 -0.79
C ILE A 103 -0.45 8.82 -0.19
N ALA A 104 -0.18 10.12 -0.05
CA ALA A 104 -1.14 11.06 0.51
C ALA A 104 -2.43 11.10 -0.33
N GLY A 105 -3.59 10.90 0.30
CA GLY A 105 -4.88 10.84 -0.37
C GLY A 105 -5.05 9.68 -1.36
N ALA A 106 -4.11 8.74 -1.43
CA ALA A 106 -4.27 7.58 -2.31
C ALA A 106 -5.44 6.70 -1.88
N GLY A 107 -6.22 6.21 -2.85
CA GLY A 107 -7.42 5.40 -2.64
C GLY A 107 -7.14 3.90 -2.72
N PHE A 108 -7.00 3.22 -1.57
CA PHE A 108 -6.94 1.76 -1.47
C PHE A 108 -8.28 1.17 -0.99
N ALA A 109 -9.39 1.89 -1.13
CA ALA A 109 -10.69 1.39 -0.67
C ALA A 109 -11.02 0.04 -1.32
N GLU A 110 -11.61 -0.88 -0.54
CA GLU A 110 -12.01 -2.22 -0.99
C GLU A 110 -10.84 -3.10 -1.53
N ALA A 111 -9.60 -2.66 -1.34
CA ALA A 111 -8.42 -3.41 -1.78
C ALA A 111 -8.18 -4.68 -0.94
N THR A 112 -7.46 -5.63 -1.51
CA THR A 112 -6.98 -6.82 -0.81
C THR A 112 -5.46 -6.77 -0.73
N LEU A 113 -4.91 -6.73 0.48
CA LEU A 113 -3.48 -6.66 0.75
C LEU A 113 -3.03 -7.89 1.52
N GLN A 114 -2.09 -8.64 0.97
CA GLN A 114 -1.50 -9.81 1.62
C GLN A 114 0.02 -9.78 1.50
N HIS A 115 0.72 -9.91 2.63
CA HIS A 115 2.18 -9.78 2.72
C HIS A 115 2.69 -8.43 2.17
N VAL A 116 2.12 -7.33 2.65
CA VAL A 116 2.46 -5.98 2.20
C VAL A 116 3.19 -5.20 3.30
N VAL A 117 4.18 -4.42 2.90
CA VAL A 117 4.89 -3.49 3.79
C VAL A 117 4.79 -2.07 3.26
N PHE A 118 4.42 -1.15 4.14
CA PHE A 118 4.53 0.30 3.93
C PHE A 118 5.64 0.83 4.86
N GLY A 119 6.86 0.97 4.33
CA GLY A 119 8.02 1.46 5.07
C GLY A 119 8.24 2.95 4.84
N HIS A 120 8.24 3.76 5.92
CA HIS A 120 8.52 5.20 5.90
C HIS A 120 7.70 5.99 4.86
N CYS A 121 6.48 5.55 4.60
CA CYS A 121 5.58 6.21 3.64
C CYS A 121 4.93 7.46 4.24
N LYS A 122 4.69 8.47 3.38
CA LYS A 122 3.93 9.68 3.71
C LYS A 122 2.51 9.52 3.15
N GLY A 123 1.54 9.21 4.00
CA GLY A 123 0.18 8.80 3.63
C GLY A 123 -0.90 9.56 4.40
N GLU A 124 -0.78 10.87 4.55
CA GLU A 124 -1.86 11.66 5.14
C GLU A 124 -3.15 11.48 4.32
N PHE A 125 -4.28 11.26 5.03
CA PHE A 125 -5.60 11.03 4.43
C PHE A 125 -5.68 9.87 3.42
N VAL A 126 -4.75 8.91 3.49
CA VAL A 126 -4.82 7.67 2.70
C VAL A 126 -6.10 6.91 3.04
N ASN A 127 -6.75 6.32 2.03
CA ASN A 127 -8.03 5.65 2.21
C ASN A 127 -7.90 4.13 2.01
N PHE A 128 -8.04 3.37 3.11
CA PHE A 128 -8.13 1.91 3.11
C PHE A 128 -9.53 1.40 3.47
N SER A 129 -10.56 2.25 3.48
CA SER A 129 -11.92 1.87 3.90
C SER A 129 -12.37 0.55 3.26
N ARG A 130 -12.96 -0.34 4.07
CA ARG A 130 -13.51 -1.64 3.68
C ARG A 130 -12.50 -2.61 3.05
N SER A 131 -11.20 -2.37 3.19
CA SER A 131 -10.15 -3.24 2.66
C SER A 131 -9.91 -4.46 3.54
N ARG A 132 -9.27 -5.48 2.95
CA ARG A 132 -8.81 -6.68 3.63
C ARG A 132 -7.29 -6.67 3.73
N LEU A 133 -6.78 -6.59 4.95
CA LEU A 133 -5.34 -6.56 5.22
C LEU A 133 -4.93 -7.84 5.99
N ARG A 134 -4.11 -8.65 5.36
CA ARG A 134 -3.57 -9.89 5.95
C ARG A 134 -2.05 -9.88 5.92
N SER A 135 -1.43 -10.05 7.09
CA SER A 135 0.04 -9.96 7.22
C SER A 135 0.60 -8.68 6.61
N VAL A 136 0.12 -7.53 7.09
CA VAL A 136 0.52 -6.20 6.62
C VAL A 136 1.26 -5.47 7.73
N ARG A 137 2.32 -4.76 7.36
CA ARG A 137 3.09 -3.91 8.27
C ARG A 137 3.16 -2.49 7.74
N PHE A 138 2.81 -1.55 8.59
CA PHE A 138 3.16 -0.14 8.45
C PHE A 138 4.31 0.15 9.40
N ALA A 139 5.45 0.60 8.90
CA ALA A 139 6.65 0.87 9.68
C ALA A 139 7.14 2.30 9.44
N GLY A 140 7.15 3.14 10.48
CA GLY A 140 7.56 4.54 10.38
C GLY A 140 6.70 5.39 9.46
N ALA A 141 5.48 4.93 9.13
CA ALA A 141 4.60 5.60 8.19
C ALA A 141 3.81 6.76 8.84
N GLN A 142 3.64 7.85 8.10
CA GLN A 142 2.84 9.01 8.51
C GLN A 142 1.44 8.89 7.89
N LEU A 143 0.45 8.50 8.71
CA LEU A 143 -0.91 8.14 8.27
C LEU A 143 -1.97 9.01 8.96
N ARG A 144 -1.63 10.26 9.27
CA ARG A 144 -2.55 11.21 9.90
C ARG A 144 -3.85 11.32 9.11
N GLY A 145 -4.99 11.23 9.81
CA GLY A 145 -6.31 11.30 9.20
C GLY A 145 -6.62 10.18 8.22
N GLY A 146 -5.84 9.08 8.22
CA GLY A 146 -6.06 7.94 7.34
C GLY A 146 -7.39 7.23 7.65
N PHE A 147 -8.04 6.70 6.61
CA PHE A 147 -9.31 6.01 6.71
C PHE A 147 -9.09 4.50 6.67
N PHE A 148 -9.45 3.83 7.77
CA PHE A 148 -9.39 2.38 7.93
C PHE A 148 -10.75 1.81 8.37
N ASP A 149 -11.82 2.59 8.19
CA ASP A 149 -13.16 2.20 8.59
C ASP A 149 -13.65 0.95 7.84
N GLY A 150 -14.33 0.06 8.55
CA GLY A 150 -14.86 -1.20 8.00
C GLY A 150 -13.80 -2.18 7.50
N CYS A 151 -12.51 -1.95 7.77
CA CYS A 151 -11.45 -2.86 7.38
C CYS A 151 -11.53 -4.22 8.09
N ARG A 152 -11.02 -5.24 7.41
CA ARG A 152 -10.78 -6.56 8.00
C ARG A 152 -9.29 -6.77 8.16
N PHE A 153 -8.84 -6.84 9.41
CA PHE A 153 -7.44 -7.02 9.75
C PHE A 153 -7.15 -8.44 10.21
N GLU A 154 -6.05 -9.01 9.70
CA GLU A 154 -5.48 -10.28 10.16
C GLU A 154 -3.96 -10.15 10.22
N ARG A 155 -3.38 -10.17 11.42
CA ARG A 155 -1.95 -9.98 11.65
C ARG A 155 -1.41 -8.68 11.03
N VAL A 156 -1.96 -7.54 11.46
CA VAL A 156 -1.54 -6.21 11.00
C VAL A 156 -0.80 -5.50 12.12
N VAL A 157 0.33 -4.88 11.77
CA VAL A 157 1.16 -4.13 12.71
C VAL A 157 1.39 -2.72 12.20
N PHE A 158 1.09 -1.75 13.04
CA PHE A 158 1.54 -0.37 12.92
C PHE A 158 2.67 -0.17 13.92
N SER A 159 3.89 0.05 13.46
CA SER A 159 5.07 0.29 14.31
C SER A 159 5.68 1.64 14.00
N GLN A 160 5.85 2.46 15.03
CA GLN A 160 6.41 3.82 14.92
C GLN A 160 5.65 4.70 13.91
N CYS A 161 4.32 4.53 13.82
CA CYS A 161 3.48 5.26 12.87
C CYS A 161 2.85 6.50 13.50
N GLY A 162 2.63 7.54 12.69
CA GLY A 162 1.80 8.69 13.04
C GLY A 162 0.36 8.47 12.56
N LEU A 163 -0.55 8.08 13.47
CA LEU A 163 -1.96 7.77 13.20
C LEU A 163 -2.93 8.82 13.76
N VAL A 164 -2.44 10.01 14.08
CA VAL A 164 -3.25 11.07 14.69
C VAL A 164 -4.54 11.27 13.89
N THR A 165 -5.69 11.20 14.56
CA THR A 165 -7.04 11.35 14.00
C THR A 165 -7.44 10.31 12.92
N ALA A 166 -6.70 9.22 12.76
CA ALA A 166 -7.10 8.15 11.84
C ALA A 166 -8.42 7.48 12.28
N ASP A 167 -9.20 6.99 11.33
CA ASP A 167 -10.51 6.39 11.56
C ASP A 167 -10.46 4.86 11.43
N PHE A 168 -10.77 4.15 12.51
CA PHE A 168 -10.88 2.68 12.57
C PHE A 168 -12.32 2.23 12.92
N SER A 169 -13.31 3.07 12.66
CA SER A 169 -14.71 2.75 12.96
C SER A 169 -15.17 1.50 12.21
N GLY A 170 -16.02 0.68 12.83
CA GLY A 170 -16.56 -0.54 12.22
C GLY A 170 -15.52 -1.64 11.97
N THR A 171 -14.32 -1.55 12.56
CA THR A 171 -13.27 -2.56 12.39
C THR A 171 -13.23 -3.54 13.55
N ARG A 172 -12.74 -4.75 13.29
CA ARG A 172 -12.36 -5.69 14.35
C ARG A 172 -10.89 -5.45 14.70
N LEU A 173 -10.63 -5.05 15.96
CA LEU A 173 -9.28 -4.75 16.43
C LEU A 173 -8.46 -6.00 16.85
N ALA A 174 -9.06 -7.17 16.85
CA ALA A 174 -8.33 -8.42 17.14
C ALA A 174 -7.24 -8.68 16.08
N GLY A 175 -6.01 -8.90 16.53
CA GLY A 175 -4.86 -9.15 15.64
C GLY A 175 -4.21 -7.89 15.06
N ILE A 176 -4.48 -6.71 15.64
CA ILE A 176 -3.77 -5.46 15.36
C ILE A 176 -2.78 -5.14 16.48
N SER A 177 -1.65 -4.55 16.12
CA SER A 177 -0.71 -3.94 17.05
C SER A 177 -0.41 -2.50 16.63
N PHE A 178 -0.31 -1.58 17.62
CA PHE A 178 0.05 -0.17 17.42
C PHE A 178 1.38 0.15 18.13
N ALA A 179 2.38 -0.72 18.00
CA ALA A 179 3.65 -0.62 18.70
C ALA A 179 4.35 0.73 18.42
N ASP A 180 4.64 1.47 19.52
CA ASP A 180 5.34 2.75 19.50
C ASP A 180 4.75 3.79 18.53
N SER A 181 3.44 3.71 18.27
CA SER A 181 2.74 4.59 17.33
C SER A 181 1.96 5.70 18.05
N ASP A 182 1.89 6.86 17.41
CA ASP A 182 1.07 7.98 17.87
C ASP A 182 -0.39 7.81 17.41
N ILE A 183 -1.24 7.38 18.35
CA ILE A 183 -2.67 7.10 18.13
C ILE A 183 -3.60 8.17 18.70
N ARG A 184 -3.12 9.39 18.96
CA ARG A 184 -3.94 10.44 19.55
C ARG A 184 -5.13 10.78 18.65
N GLY A 185 -6.32 10.81 19.25
CA GLY A 185 -7.57 11.18 18.56
C GLY A 185 -8.04 10.20 17.50
N ILE A 186 -7.54 8.94 17.49
CA ILE A 186 -8.11 7.92 16.59
C ILE A 186 -9.60 7.72 16.90
N ARG A 187 -10.37 7.39 15.86
CA ARG A 187 -11.79 7.09 16.01
C ARG A 187 -12.01 5.58 16.06
N LEU A 188 -12.73 5.14 17.10
CA LEU A 188 -13.03 3.74 17.39
C LEU A 188 -14.53 3.59 17.65
N ARG A 189 -15.37 3.82 16.65
CA ARG A 189 -16.82 3.63 16.78
C ARG A 189 -17.18 2.24 16.26
N GLU A 190 -18.11 1.54 16.94
CA GLU A 190 -18.62 0.24 16.53
C GLU A 190 -17.51 -0.81 16.26
N VAL A 191 -16.41 -0.73 17.04
CA VAL A 191 -15.33 -1.73 16.98
C VAL A 191 -15.75 -3.01 17.72
N VAL A 192 -15.34 -4.18 17.21
CA VAL A 192 -15.66 -5.51 17.75
C VAL A 192 -14.39 -6.25 18.16
#